data_7fd99b4e8503bf2b845ccf7d51109d6f
#
_entry.id   7fd99b4e8503bf2b845ccf7d51109d6f
#
_cell.length_a   1.000
_cell.length_b   1.000
_cell.length_c   1.000
_cell.angle_alpha   90.00
_cell.angle_beta   90.00
_cell.angle_gamma   90.00
#
_symmetry.space_group_name_H-M   'P 1'
#
loop_
_entity.id
_entity.type
_entity.pdbx_description
1 polymer ?
#
loop_
_entity_poly.entity_id
_entity_poly.type
_entity_poly.pdbx_seq_one_letter_code
_entity_poly.pdbx_strand_id
1 'polypeptide(L)'
;MTINVTRRAALIGLSTCVAVPVRAQTTSRSKDAVDSLTLVQPAVFDVAANTGSLKETVQKGQQLVWRRKGGSSDGGFQVTNISVAFLRSESGGQVKMTFSGNVSSLGYLTSEEAKLNVNVRAKGGASLHSWSFGISVKCADKDQPLTPLTHDVPTDIAANIFTNVSTVEIAEPADPNFSGVKVQQCS
;
A
#
# COMPACT_ATOMS: atom_id res chain seq x y z
N MET A 1 -57.10 72.61 -15.58
CA MET A 1 -56.32 71.63 -14.86
C MET A 1 -56.28 70.35 -15.72
N THR A 2 -55.24 70.22 -16.52
CA THR A 2 -55.21 69.21 -17.62
C THR A 2 -54.15 68.22 -17.28
N ILE A 3 -54.52 66.91 -17.11
CA ILE A 3 -53.63 65.84 -16.76
C ILE A 3 -53.26 65.13 -18.07
N ASN A 4 -51.97 65.22 -18.41
CA ASN A 4 -51.40 64.48 -19.55
C ASN A 4 -51.01 63.08 -19.11
N VAL A 5 -51.62 62.04 -19.71
CA VAL A 5 -51.26 60.61 -19.54
C VAL A 5 -50.37 60.18 -20.68
N THR A 6 -49.10 60.00 -20.40
CA THR A 6 -48.14 59.48 -21.36
C THR A 6 -48.15 57.92 -21.34
N ARG A 7 -48.61 57.29 -22.42
CA ARG A 7 -48.54 55.85 -22.63
C ARG A 7 -47.10 55.45 -22.94
N ARG A 8 -46.51 54.66 -22.09
CA ARG A 8 -45.25 53.96 -22.39
C ARG A 8 -45.58 52.57 -22.95
N ALA A 9 -45.17 52.31 -24.17
CA ALA A 9 -45.20 51.01 -24.81
C ALA A 9 -44.12 50.10 -24.21
N ALA A 10 -44.53 48.93 -23.67
CA ALA A 10 -43.60 47.92 -23.21
C ALA A 10 -43.24 47.00 -24.38
N LEU A 11 -41.97 47.01 -24.78
CA LEU A 11 -41.39 46.03 -25.70
C LEU A 11 -41.14 44.72 -24.93
N ILE A 12 -41.89 43.69 -25.25
CA ILE A 12 -41.68 42.33 -24.76
C ILE A 12 -40.62 41.68 -25.67
N GLY A 13 -39.36 41.65 -25.16
CA GLY A 13 -38.29 40.91 -25.80
C GLY A 13 -38.45 39.39 -25.53
N LEU A 14 -38.78 38.62 -26.57
CA LEU A 14 -38.72 37.18 -26.53
C LEU A 14 -37.27 36.73 -26.55
N SER A 15 -36.76 36.33 -25.36
CA SER A 15 -35.45 35.68 -25.23
C SER A 15 -35.63 34.21 -25.52
N THR A 16 -35.25 33.79 -26.71
CA THR A 16 -35.15 32.35 -27.08
C THR A 16 -33.91 31.75 -26.42
N CYS A 17 -34.11 31.06 -25.29
CA CYS A 17 -33.09 30.23 -24.69
C CYS A 17 -32.82 29.03 -25.60
N VAL A 18 -31.73 29.07 -26.37
CA VAL A 18 -31.20 27.91 -27.07
C VAL A 18 -30.54 27.03 -26.02
N ALA A 19 -31.26 25.97 -25.63
CA ALA A 19 -30.69 24.92 -24.80
C ALA A 19 -29.63 24.14 -25.62
N VAL A 20 -28.35 24.46 -25.41
CA VAL A 20 -27.23 23.67 -25.91
C VAL A 20 -27.21 22.38 -25.10
N PRO A 21 -27.37 21.18 -25.71
CA PRO A 21 -27.26 19.95 -24.98
C PRO A 21 -25.79 19.82 -24.51
N VAL A 22 -25.56 19.98 -23.21
CA VAL A 22 -24.29 19.60 -22.59
C VAL A 22 -24.19 18.08 -22.74
N ARG A 23 -23.52 17.63 -23.78
CA ARG A 23 -23.06 16.24 -23.85
C ARG A 23 -22.14 16.02 -22.67
N ALA A 24 -22.64 15.34 -21.63
CA ALA A 24 -21.79 14.74 -20.63
C ALA A 24 -20.83 13.81 -21.37
N GLN A 25 -19.59 14.28 -21.54
CA GLN A 25 -18.48 13.40 -21.96
C GLN A 25 -18.27 12.45 -20.79
N THR A 26 -18.96 11.32 -20.82
CA THR A 26 -18.53 10.13 -20.10
C THR A 26 -17.20 9.76 -20.70
N THR A 27 -16.11 10.27 -20.11
CA THR A 27 -14.77 9.74 -20.33
C THR A 27 -14.82 8.29 -19.87
N SER A 28 -15.09 7.38 -20.81
CA SER A 28 -14.87 5.96 -20.60
C SER A 28 -13.37 5.81 -20.35
N ARG A 29 -13.00 5.71 -19.07
CA ARG A 29 -11.63 5.44 -18.67
C ARG A 29 -11.26 4.11 -19.32
N SER A 30 -10.24 4.12 -20.18
CA SER A 30 -9.75 2.92 -20.81
C SER A 30 -9.52 1.87 -19.72
N LYS A 31 -10.08 0.68 -19.89
CA LYS A 31 -9.93 -0.45 -18.96
C LYS A 31 -8.47 -0.88 -18.77
N ASP A 32 -7.59 -0.42 -19.64
CA ASP A 32 -6.16 -0.74 -19.69
C ASP A 32 -5.28 0.35 -19.05
N ALA A 33 -5.88 1.36 -18.41
CA ALA A 33 -5.08 2.38 -17.74
C ALA A 33 -4.36 1.77 -16.54
N VAL A 34 -3.05 1.65 -16.63
CA VAL A 34 -2.18 1.24 -15.52
C VAL A 34 -2.14 2.38 -14.53
N ASP A 35 -2.66 2.13 -13.34
CA ASP A 35 -2.57 3.06 -12.21
C ASP A 35 -1.35 2.71 -11.35
N SER A 36 -0.87 3.68 -10.58
CA SER A 36 0.16 3.44 -9.59
C SER A 36 -0.37 3.67 -8.18
N LEU A 37 -0.08 2.72 -7.29
CA LEU A 37 -0.42 2.80 -5.87
C LEU A 37 0.87 2.88 -5.04
N THR A 38 0.80 3.59 -3.93
CA THR A 38 1.89 3.68 -2.96
C THR A 38 1.44 3.15 -1.61
N LEU A 39 2.37 2.64 -0.84
CA LEU A 39 2.14 2.21 0.53
C LEU A 39 1.78 3.43 1.39
N VAL A 40 0.66 3.35 2.11
CA VAL A 40 0.16 4.45 2.95
C VAL A 40 1.11 4.74 4.11
N GLN A 41 1.57 3.66 4.77
CA GLN A 41 2.52 3.73 5.88
C GLN A 41 3.27 2.41 6.03
N PRO A 42 4.54 2.43 6.48
CA PRO A 42 5.27 1.22 6.82
C PRO A 42 4.64 0.52 8.02
N ALA A 43 4.83 -0.80 8.10
CA ALA A 43 4.54 -1.56 9.30
C ALA A 43 5.81 -1.63 10.16
N VAL A 44 5.71 -1.28 11.45
CA VAL A 44 6.83 -1.30 12.39
C VAL A 44 6.47 -2.18 13.58
N PHE A 45 7.34 -3.11 13.88
CA PHE A 45 7.19 -4.06 14.99
C PHE A 45 8.30 -3.86 15.99
N ASP A 46 7.93 -3.66 17.26
CA ASP A 46 8.90 -3.73 18.35
C ASP A 46 9.21 -5.20 18.65
N VAL A 47 10.49 -5.53 18.60
CA VAL A 47 10.98 -6.86 18.96
C VAL A 47 11.45 -6.81 20.39
N ALA A 48 10.79 -7.54 21.28
CA ALA A 48 11.30 -7.72 22.63
C ALA A 48 12.63 -8.45 22.52
N ALA A 49 13.73 -7.78 22.88
CA ALA A 49 15.04 -8.39 23.00
C ALA A 49 14.93 -9.50 24.04
N ASN A 50 14.85 -10.75 23.60
CA ASN A 50 14.69 -11.83 24.52
C ASN A 50 15.39 -13.12 24.07
N THR A 51 16.46 -13.40 24.78
CA THR A 51 16.79 -14.75 25.25
C THR A 51 16.80 -15.84 24.18
N GLY A 52 17.68 -15.74 23.18
CA GLY A 52 18.15 -16.92 22.45
C GLY A 52 17.19 -17.59 21.46
N SER A 53 15.93 -17.24 21.46
CA SER A 53 14.97 -17.69 20.44
C SER A 53 14.00 -16.55 20.15
N LEU A 54 14.19 -15.86 19.04
CA LEU A 54 13.16 -14.97 18.49
C LEU A 54 12.04 -15.86 17.96
N LYS A 55 10.96 -15.97 18.73
CA LYS A 55 9.70 -16.53 18.27
C LYS A 55 8.92 -15.42 17.57
N GLU A 56 8.03 -15.84 16.67
CA GLU A 56 7.12 -15.00 15.90
C GLU A 56 6.79 -13.67 16.54
N THR A 57 7.11 -12.60 15.84
CA THR A 57 6.67 -11.26 16.21
C THR A 57 5.36 -10.99 15.49
N VAL A 58 4.26 -11.42 16.08
CA VAL A 58 2.92 -11.12 15.57
C VAL A 58 2.41 -9.90 16.31
N GLN A 59 2.29 -8.76 15.66
CA GLN A 59 1.51 -7.63 16.18
C GLN A 59 0.13 -7.65 15.54
N LYS A 60 -0.89 -7.90 16.34
CA LYS A 60 -2.28 -7.81 15.89
C LYS A 60 -2.61 -6.37 15.49
N GLY A 61 -3.17 -6.23 14.29
CA GLY A 61 -3.69 -4.95 13.81
C GLY A 61 -2.77 -4.16 12.90
N GLN A 62 -1.52 -4.55 12.69
CA GLN A 62 -0.70 -3.94 11.65
C GLN A 62 -1.06 -4.51 10.28
N GLN A 63 -1.15 -3.60 9.32
CA GLN A 63 -1.45 -3.92 7.93
C GLN A 63 -0.63 -3.03 7.02
N LEU A 64 -0.32 -3.54 5.84
CA LEU A 64 0.23 -2.77 4.73
C LEU A 64 -0.92 -2.48 3.77
N VAL A 65 -1.13 -1.21 3.44
CA VAL A 65 -2.21 -0.78 2.57
C VAL A 65 -1.65 0.08 1.45
N TRP A 66 -1.92 -0.30 0.22
CA TRP A 66 -1.55 0.48 -0.97
C TRP A 66 -2.76 1.21 -1.52
N ARG A 67 -2.59 2.51 -1.77
CA ARG A 67 -3.62 3.40 -2.30
C ARG A 67 -3.03 4.38 -3.30
N ARG A 68 -3.89 5.04 -4.07
CA ARG A 68 -3.48 6.17 -4.91
C ARG A 68 -2.98 7.31 -4.04
N LYS A 69 -1.87 7.93 -4.44
CA LYS A 69 -1.36 9.14 -3.80
C LYS A 69 -2.36 10.28 -4.01
N GLY A 70 -2.89 10.82 -2.90
CA GLY A 70 -3.88 11.90 -2.93
C GLY A 70 -5.27 11.52 -3.49
N GLY A 71 -5.54 10.23 -3.68
CA GLY A 71 -6.82 9.72 -4.17
C GLY A 71 -7.85 9.48 -3.07
N SER A 72 -9.08 9.16 -3.50
CA SER A 72 -10.16 8.74 -2.60
C SER A 72 -9.76 7.48 -1.83
N SER A 73 -10.38 7.27 -0.68
CA SER A 73 -10.15 6.10 0.17
C SER A 73 -10.50 4.77 -0.50
N ASP A 74 -11.14 4.82 -1.66
CA ASP A 74 -11.72 3.67 -2.32
C ASP A 74 -10.71 2.98 -3.24
N GLY A 75 -10.54 1.68 -3.03
CA GLY A 75 -9.71 0.82 -3.84
C GLY A 75 -8.24 0.75 -3.42
N GLY A 76 -7.57 -0.25 -3.93
CA GLY A 76 -6.18 -0.58 -3.62
C GLY A 76 -5.98 -2.06 -3.40
N PHE A 77 -5.03 -2.42 -2.58
CA PHE A 77 -4.84 -3.76 -2.03
C PHE A 77 -4.18 -3.66 -0.64
N GLN A 78 -4.24 -4.75 0.10
CA GLN A 78 -3.68 -4.78 1.45
C GLN A 78 -3.09 -6.14 1.81
N VAL A 79 -2.18 -6.11 2.78
CA VAL A 79 -1.69 -7.30 3.50
C VAL A 79 -2.02 -7.12 4.97
N THR A 80 -2.68 -8.11 5.54
CA THR A 80 -3.11 -8.16 6.94
C THR A 80 -2.44 -9.35 7.66
N ASN A 81 -2.61 -9.46 8.96
CA ASN A 81 -2.08 -10.57 9.77
C ASN A 81 -0.57 -10.79 9.55
N ILE A 82 0.18 -9.68 9.43
CA ILE A 82 1.60 -9.73 9.11
C ILE A 82 2.38 -10.35 10.27
N SER A 83 3.27 -11.28 9.92
CA SER A 83 4.23 -11.87 10.83
C SER A 83 5.61 -11.89 10.21
N VAL A 84 6.63 -11.54 11.00
CA VAL A 84 8.03 -11.76 10.68
C VAL A 84 8.62 -12.64 11.76
N ALA A 85 9.13 -13.80 11.37
CA ALA A 85 9.76 -14.75 12.27
C ALA A 85 11.25 -14.91 11.95
N PHE A 86 12.05 -15.09 12.99
CA PHE A 86 13.46 -15.44 12.89
C PHE A 86 13.63 -16.84 13.46
N LEU A 87 13.96 -17.80 12.62
CA LEU A 87 14.12 -19.19 13.01
C LEU A 87 15.61 -19.57 12.96
N ARG A 88 16.12 -20.07 14.07
CA ARG A 88 17.46 -20.66 14.11
C ARG A 88 17.37 -22.15 13.79
N SER A 89 18.22 -22.63 12.90
CA SER A 89 18.34 -24.05 12.65
C SER A 89 18.86 -24.79 13.89
N GLU A 90 18.30 -25.97 14.18
CA GLU A 90 18.73 -26.83 15.28
C GLU A 90 20.19 -27.27 15.16
N SER A 91 20.70 -27.34 13.94
CA SER A 91 22.11 -27.67 13.66
C SER A 91 23.09 -26.49 13.90
N GLY A 92 22.62 -25.38 14.37
CA GLY A 92 23.47 -24.39 15.08
C GLY A 92 24.22 -23.36 14.26
N GLY A 93 23.73 -22.92 13.11
CA GLY A 93 24.48 -21.89 12.38
C GLY A 93 23.66 -20.97 11.50
N GLN A 94 22.60 -21.46 10.89
CA GLN A 94 21.80 -20.66 9.96
C GLN A 94 20.57 -20.07 10.63
N VAL A 95 20.29 -18.83 10.30
CA VAL A 95 19.06 -18.13 10.68
C VAL A 95 18.25 -17.87 9.43
N LYS A 96 16.97 -18.16 9.51
CA LYS A 96 16.03 -17.91 8.43
C LYS A 96 15.00 -16.86 8.88
N MET A 97 14.87 -15.79 8.13
CA MET A 97 13.76 -14.87 8.25
C MET A 97 12.59 -15.38 7.44
N THR A 98 11.39 -15.31 8.00
CA THR A 98 10.16 -15.69 7.31
C THR A 98 9.16 -14.54 7.42
N PHE A 99 8.62 -14.11 6.29
CA PHE A 99 7.50 -13.19 6.22
C PHE A 99 6.24 -13.97 5.84
N SER A 100 5.16 -13.70 6.55
CA SER A 100 3.83 -14.23 6.23
C SER A 100 2.75 -13.18 6.46
N GLY A 101 1.59 -13.40 5.89
CA GLY A 101 0.43 -12.52 6.00
C GLY A 101 -0.68 -12.98 5.07
N ASN A 102 -1.78 -12.26 5.07
CA ASN A 102 -2.92 -12.50 4.19
C ASN A 102 -3.09 -11.32 3.24
N VAL A 103 -3.30 -11.60 1.95
CA VAL A 103 -3.47 -10.59 0.90
C VAL A 103 -4.93 -10.45 0.51
N SER A 104 -5.36 -9.21 0.29
CA SER A 104 -6.70 -8.90 -0.22
C SER A 104 -6.64 -7.82 -1.29
N SER A 105 -7.36 -8.05 -2.39
CA SER A 105 -7.66 -7.00 -3.35
C SER A 105 -8.78 -6.10 -2.80
N LEU A 106 -8.60 -4.80 -2.94
CA LEU A 106 -9.60 -3.77 -2.66
C LEU A 106 -10.03 -3.09 -3.96
N GLY A 107 -10.14 -3.87 -5.04
CA GLY A 107 -10.53 -3.41 -6.37
C GLY A 107 -9.38 -3.25 -7.36
N TYR A 108 -8.15 -3.62 -6.99
CA TYR A 108 -6.99 -3.59 -7.86
C TYR A 108 -6.17 -4.86 -7.75
N LEU A 109 -5.58 -5.28 -8.87
CA LEU A 109 -4.56 -6.31 -8.93
C LEU A 109 -3.18 -5.67 -9.21
N THR A 110 -2.11 -6.33 -8.81
CA THR A 110 -0.75 -5.90 -9.19
C THR A 110 -0.46 -6.33 -10.61
N SER A 111 0.01 -5.41 -11.47
CA SER A 111 0.52 -5.69 -12.82
C SER A 111 2.00 -6.07 -12.80
N GLU A 112 2.67 -5.78 -11.70
CA GLU A 112 4.04 -6.19 -11.36
C GLU A 112 4.10 -6.51 -9.87
N GLU A 113 5.18 -7.13 -9.39
CA GLU A 113 5.34 -7.39 -7.96
C GLU A 113 5.45 -6.08 -7.16
N ALA A 114 4.67 -5.97 -6.09
CA ALA A 114 4.83 -4.91 -5.10
C ALA A 114 6.08 -5.20 -4.26
N LYS A 115 7.16 -4.46 -4.50
CA LYS A 115 8.43 -4.65 -3.79
C LYS A 115 8.36 -4.08 -2.38
N LEU A 116 8.85 -4.86 -1.44
CA LEU A 116 8.96 -4.52 -0.02
C LEU A 116 10.35 -4.82 0.51
N ASN A 117 10.78 -4.03 1.48
CA ASN A 117 11.98 -4.27 2.28
C ASN A 117 11.58 -4.57 3.71
N VAL A 118 12.16 -5.63 4.28
CA VAL A 118 12.19 -5.86 5.73
C VAL A 118 13.50 -5.31 6.25
N ASN A 119 13.45 -4.27 7.05
CA ASN A 119 14.61 -3.63 7.67
C ASN A 119 14.68 -4.01 9.13
N VAL A 120 15.72 -4.72 9.52
CA VAL A 120 16.00 -5.11 10.91
C VAL A 120 16.91 -4.08 11.54
N ARG A 121 16.46 -3.45 12.65
CA ARG A 121 17.17 -2.36 13.29
C ARG A 121 17.49 -2.66 14.74
N ALA A 122 18.65 -2.20 15.18
CA ALA A 122 19.05 -2.20 16.57
C ALA A 122 18.36 -1.07 17.36
N LYS A 123 18.48 -1.12 18.69
CA LYS A 123 18.13 -0.01 19.57
C LYS A 123 18.95 1.22 19.18
N GLY A 124 18.26 2.32 18.89
CA GLY A 124 18.89 3.53 18.35
C GLY A 124 18.85 3.65 16.83
N GLY A 125 18.22 2.69 16.12
CA GLY A 125 17.88 2.81 14.70
C GLY A 125 18.96 2.32 13.72
N ALA A 126 20.13 1.87 14.20
CA ALA A 126 21.15 1.31 13.33
C ALA A 126 20.65 0.09 12.57
N SER A 127 20.89 0.02 11.26
CA SER A 127 20.50 -1.13 10.42
C SER A 127 21.39 -2.33 10.76
N LEU A 128 20.77 -3.46 11.07
CA LEU A 128 21.44 -4.73 11.29
C LEU A 128 21.40 -5.59 10.03
N HIS A 129 20.27 -5.61 9.33
CA HIS A 129 20.05 -6.37 8.12
C HIS A 129 18.87 -5.83 7.32
N SER A 130 18.87 -6.05 6.02
CA SER A 130 17.75 -5.74 5.14
C SER A 130 17.53 -6.86 4.13
N TRP A 131 16.27 -7.16 3.87
CA TRP A 131 15.86 -8.17 2.89
C TRP A 131 14.73 -7.62 2.04
N SER A 132 14.84 -7.80 0.71
CA SER A 132 13.83 -7.36 -0.24
C SER A 132 13.07 -8.55 -0.80
N PHE A 133 11.76 -8.38 -1.00
CA PHE A 133 10.89 -9.36 -1.63
C PHE A 133 9.75 -8.67 -2.40
N GLY A 134 9.01 -9.45 -3.19
CA GLY A 134 7.85 -8.97 -3.93
C GLY A 134 6.60 -9.74 -3.56
N ILE A 135 5.46 -9.08 -3.60
CA ILE A 135 4.13 -9.68 -3.46
C ILE A 135 3.29 -9.39 -4.69
N SER A 136 2.45 -10.36 -5.07
CA SER A 136 1.46 -10.20 -6.14
C SER A 136 0.06 -10.32 -5.56
N VAL A 137 -0.88 -9.56 -6.11
CA VAL A 137 -2.28 -9.56 -5.70
C VAL A 137 -3.17 -9.77 -6.91
N LYS A 138 -4.13 -10.68 -6.81
CA LYS A 138 -5.13 -10.97 -7.84
C LYS A 138 -6.48 -10.38 -7.45
N CYS A 139 -7.33 -10.11 -8.42
CA CYS A 139 -8.68 -9.57 -8.16
C CYS A 139 -9.55 -10.45 -7.27
N ALA A 140 -9.36 -11.76 -7.34
CA ALA A 140 -10.12 -12.73 -6.53
C ALA A 140 -9.59 -12.90 -5.10
N ASP A 141 -8.43 -12.29 -4.77
CA ASP A 141 -7.81 -12.45 -3.45
C ASP A 141 -8.65 -11.72 -2.39
N LYS A 142 -9.15 -12.50 -1.44
CA LYS A 142 -9.88 -12.04 -0.26
C LYS A 142 -9.34 -12.79 0.94
N ASP A 143 -8.53 -12.11 1.74
CA ASP A 143 -7.86 -12.67 2.93
C ASP A 143 -7.10 -13.98 2.63
N GLN A 144 -6.46 -14.03 1.46
CA GLN A 144 -5.73 -15.21 1.00
C GLN A 144 -4.36 -15.27 1.68
N PRO A 145 -3.99 -16.41 2.29
CA PRO A 145 -2.68 -16.56 2.90
C PRO A 145 -1.59 -16.46 1.82
N LEU A 146 -0.59 -15.63 2.08
CA LEU A 146 0.64 -15.63 1.28
C LEU A 146 1.43 -16.91 1.55
N THR A 147 1.99 -17.50 0.50
CA THR A 147 3.04 -18.49 0.69
C THR A 147 4.16 -17.83 1.50
N PRO A 148 4.58 -18.41 2.65
CA PRO A 148 5.63 -17.83 3.46
C PRO A 148 6.89 -17.56 2.64
N LEU A 149 7.34 -16.31 2.65
CA LEU A 149 8.56 -15.88 1.98
C LEU A 149 9.71 -16.03 2.96
N THR A 150 10.78 -16.68 2.53
CA THR A 150 11.92 -16.99 3.39
C THR A 150 13.21 -16.41 2.85
N HIS A 151 14.08 -15.99 3.76
CA HIS A 151 15.40 -15.45 3.46
C HIS A 151 16.43 -15.98 4.45
N ASP A 152 17.53 -16.52 3.94
CA ASP A 152 18.63 -16.99 4.77
C ASP A 152 19.47 -15.79 5.22
N VAL A 153 19.55 -15.60 6.53
CA VAL A 153 20.36 -14.53 7.12
C VAL A 153 21.82 -14.98 7.14
N PRO A 154 22.76 -14.15 6.64
CA PRO A 154 24.18 -14.47 6.72
C PRO A 154 24.63 -14.76 8.16
N THR A 155 25.46 -15.80 8.32
CA THR A 155 25.85 -16.33 9.63
C THR A 155 26.63 -15.33 10.49
N ASP A 156 27.41 -14.46 9.85
CA ASP A 156 28.19 -13.41 10.49
C ASP A 156 27.34 -12.34 11.17
N ILE A 157 26.13 -12.08 10.66
CA ILE A 157 25.20 -11.10 11.24
C ILE A 157 24.08 -11.73 12.07
N ALA A 158 23.86 -13.04 11.94
CA ALA A 158 22.78 -13.73 12.63
C ALA A 158 22.84 -13.58 14.15
N ALA A 159 24.02 -13.75 14.75
CA ALA A 159 24.25 -13.57 16.19
C ALA A 159 23.94 -12.13 16.62
N ASN A 160 24.33 -11.14 15.81
CA ASN A 160 24.09 -9.73 16.07
C ASN A 160 22.59 -9.40 16.04
N ILE A 161 21.84 -9.98 15.09
CA ILE A 161 20.40 -9.81 15.04
C ILE A 161 19.75 -10.29 16.34
N PHE A 162 20.03 -11.51 16.77
CA PHE A 162 19.41 -12.06 17.99
C PHE A 162 19.72 -11.28 19.27
N THR A 163 20.91 -10.67 19.32
CA THR A 163 21.33 -9.92 20.52
C THR A 163 20.83 -8.49 20.52
N ASN A 164 20.76 -7.84 19.36
CA ASN A 164 20.62 -6.39 19.27
C ASN A 164 19.37 -5.91 18.55
N VAL A 165 18.57 -6.79 17.95
CA VAL A 165 17.33 -6.38 17.28
C VAL A 165 16.38 -5.68 18.26
N SER A 166 15.84 -4.56 17.84
CA SER A 166 14.85 -3.80 18.59
C SER A 166 13.57 -3.59 17.80
N THR A 167 13.71 -3.34 16.49
CA THR A 167 12.55 -3.12 15.62
C THR A 167 12.73 -3.82 14.29
N VAL A 168 11.61 -4.22 13.70
CA VAL A 168 11.53 -4.68 12.32
C VAL A 168 10.55 -3.76 11.60
N GLU A 169 11.01 -3.12 10.55
CA GLU A 169 10.22 -2.24 9.70
C GLU A 169 9.98 -2.89 8.34
N ILE A 170 8.75 -2.86 7.85
CA ILE A 170 8.40 -3.29 6.50
C ILE A 170 7.91 -2.06 5.75
N ALA A 171 8.62 -1.71 4.69
CA ALA A 171 8.39 -0.50 3.91
C ALA A 171 8.63 -0.75 2.41
N GLU A 172 8.19 0.15 1.58
CA GLU A 172 8.62 0.20 0.19
C GLU A 172 10.12 0.52 0.09
N PRO A 173 10.80 0.07 -0.98
CA PRO A 173 12.19 0.45 -1.21
C PRO A 173 12.36 1.97 -1.23
N ALA A 174 13.41 2.47 -0.58
CA ALA A 174 13.78 3.88 -0.61
C ALA A 174 14.48 4.23 -1.95
N ASP A 175 13.74 4.16 -3.05
CA ASP A 175 14.22 4.54 -4.38
C ASP A 175 13.59 5.88 -4.76
N PRO A 176 14.38 6.93 -5.03
CA PRO A 176 13.85 8.24 -5.45
C PRO A 176 13.08 8.19 -6.77
N ASN A 177 13.32 7.17 -7.60
CA ASN A 177 12.61 6.96 -8.86
C ASN A 177 11.36 6.09 -8.71
N PHE A 178 11.06 5.60 -7.51
CA PHE A 178 9.89 4.77 -7.27
C PHE A 178 8.60 5.60 -7.37
N SER A 179 7.84 5.37 -8.41
CA SER A 179 6.57 6.05 -8.69
C SER A 179 5.33 5.31 -8.15
N GLY A 180 5.54 4.24 -7.40
CA GLY A 180 4.49 3.36 -6.90
C GLY A 180 4.41 2.03 -7.66
N VAL A 181 3.60 1.13 -7.13
CA VAL A 181 3.34 -0.19 -7.73
C VAL A 181 2.35 -0.03 -8.87
N LYS A 182 2.67 -0.54 -10.04
CA LYS A 182 1.75 -0.55 -11.18
C LYS A 182 0.63 -1.55 -10.93
N VAL A 183 -0.59 -1.11 -11.19
CA VAL A 183 -1.80 -1.89 -10.93
C VAL A 183 -2.82 -1.72 -12.04
N GLN A 184 -3.74 -2.67 -12.11
CA GLN A 184 -4.92 -2.62 -12.98
C GLN A 184 -6.16 -2.68 -12.11
N GLN A 185 -7.21 -1.98 -12.51
CA GLN A 185 -8.49 -2.06 -11.82
C GLN A 185 -9.16 -3.39 -12.11
N CYS A 186 -9.70 -4.04 -11.09
CA CYS A 186 -10.52 -5.22 -11.24
C CYS A 186 -11.86 -4.86 -11.93
N SER A 187 -12.24 -5.65 -12.92
CA SER A 187 -13.50 -5.48 -13.66
C SER A 187 -14.63 -6.22 -12.98
#